data_5deb8a0cdf75f4096a0d4d3489c5f1ec
#
_entry.id   5deb8a0cdf75f4096a0d4d3489c5f1ec
#
_cell.length_a   1.000
_cell.length_b   1.000
_cell.length_c   1.000
_cell.angle_alpha   90.00
_cell.angle_beta   90.00
_cell.angle_gamma   90.00
#
_symmetry.space_group_name_H-M   'P 1'
#
loop_
_entity.id
_entity.type
_entity.pdbx_description
1 polymer ?
#
loop_
_entity_poly.entity_id
_entity_poly.type
_entity_poly.pdbx_seq_one_letter_code
_entity_poly.pdbx_strand_id
1 'polypeptide(L)'
;LIILVLLTSCASGFVVKVDSDEGFSAAKYKDFKIFKPDPFRVESDEEENPIRINRIARALSSSLVQLGLDQNDQSPLKVSFSVKEKERYKQINSSHFFYGYRNDPFSYRFYANDFPPLNYLSVKFFDEELDKVVWYANMRINATSLDDQDLANEIVSQILSKYPGNT
;
A
#
# COMPACT_ATOMS: atom_id res chain seq x y z
N LEU A 1 26.40 20.33 33.15
CA LEU A 1 25.60 19.08 33.05
C LEU A 1 24.74 19.15 31.82
N ILE A 2 25.16 18.49 30.71
CA ILE A 2 24.43 18.45 29.44
C ILE A 2 23.54 17.22 29.49
N ILE A 3 22.22 17.42 29.57
CA ILE A 3 21.22 16.34 29.46
C ILE A 3 20.98 16.07 27.99
N LEU A 4 21.53 14.96 27.50
CA LEU A 4 21.28 14.44 26.15
C LEU A 4 19.91 13.72 26.12
N VAL A 5 18.88 14.40 25.66
CA VAL A 5 17.54 13.80 25.45
C VAL A 5 17.60 12.94 24.19
N LEU A 6 17.71 11.63 24.37
CA LEU A 6 17.53 10.65 23.30
C LEU A 6 16.04 10.56 22.94
N LEU A 7 15.66 11.21 21.86
CA LEU A 7 14.35 11.02 21.23
C LEU A 7 14.33 9.62 20.58
N THR A 8 13.81 8.63 21.31
CA THR A 8 13.48 7.33 20.74
C THR A 8 12.26 7.52 19.83
N SER A 9 12.51 7.69 18.53
CA SER A 9 11.47 7.61 17.51
C SER A 9 10.90 6.20 17.54
N CYS A 10 9.66 6.03 18.02
CA CYS A 10 8.88 4.81 17.81
C CYS A 10 8.60 4.70 16.30
N ALA A 11 9.45 3.98 15.58
CA ALA A 11 9.17 3.59 14.22
C ALA A 11 7.96 2.63 14.24
N SER A 12 6.78 3.11 13.87
CA SER A 12 5.62 2.27 13.59
C SER A 12 6.03 1.28 12.51
N GLY A 13 5.98 -0.01 12.83
CA GLY A 13 6.59 -1.09 12.03
C GLY A 13 5.83 -1.43 10.74
N PHE A 14 5.61 -0.46 9.86
CA PHE A 14 5.09 -0.70 8.52
C PHE A 14 6.21 -1.28 7.64
N VAL A 15 5.96 -2.45 7.08
CA VAL A 15 6.90 -3.07 6.14
C VAL A 15 6.54 -2.66 4.72
N VAL A 16 7.37 -1.82 4.12
CA VAL A 16 7.28 -1.45 2.70
C VAL A 16 8.18 -2.40 1.90
N LYS A 17 7.59 -3.11 0.94
CA LYS A 17 8.33 -3.89 -0.06
C LYS A 17 8.50 -3.02 -1.29
N VAL A 18 9.73 -2.93 -1.79
CA VAL A 18 10.07 -2.12 -2.95
C VAL A 18 10.80 -2.96 -3.97
N ASP A 19 10.56 -2.69 -5.23
CA ASP A 19 11.27 -3.23 -6.37
C ASP A 19 11.49 -2.12 -7.41
N SER A 20 12.59 -2.16 -8.13
CA SER A 20 12.92 -1.19 -9.17
C SER A 20 13.63 -1.86 -10.34
N ASP A 21 13.36 -1.35 -11.53
CA ASP A 21 14.01 -1.82 -12.75
C ASP A 21 15.53 -1.55 -12.71
N GLU A 22 16.33 -2.43 -13.34
CA GLU A 22 17.75 -2.21 -13.52
C GLU A 22 17.97 -0.93 -14.34
N GLY A 23 18.78 -0.01 -13.82
CA GLY A 23 19.03 1.27 -14.46
C GLY A 23 17.97 2.34 -14.19
N PHE A 24 16.99 2.09 -13.30
CA PHE A 24 16.11 3.13 -12.83
C PHE A 24 16.90 4.22 -12.09
N SER A 25 16.70 5.46 -12.52
CA SER A 25 17.25 6.65 -11.86
C SER A 25 16.14 7.67 -11.64
N ALA A 26 15.85 7.96 -10.38
CA ALA A 26 14.85 8.96 -10.02
C ALA A 26 15.19 10.35 -10.58
N ALA A 27 16.48 10.69 -10.67
CA ALA A 27 16.95 11.98 -11.19
C ALA A 27 16.61 12.22 -12.68
N LYS A 28 16.22 11.17 -13.41
CA LYS A 28 15.74 11.29 -14.80
C LYS A 28 14.41 12.02 -14.90
N TYR A 29 13.57 11.91 -13.86
CA TYR A 29 12.20 12.40 -13.87
C TYR A 29 12.12 13.73 -13.12
N LYS A 30 11.56 14.74 -13.77
CA LYS A 30 11.32 16.07 -13.20
C LYS A 30 9.84 16.31 -12.91
N ASP A 31 8.99 15.58 -13.57
CA ASP A 31 7.54 15.70 -13.45
C ASP A 31 6.86 14.32 -13.44
N PHE A 32 5.60 14.33 -13.07
CA PHE A 32 4.76 13.12 -12.99
C PHE A 32 3.30 13.46 -13.29
N LYS A 33 2.52 12.43 -13.65
CA LYS A 33 1.05 12.48 -13.67
C LYS A 33 0.45 11.38 -12.80
N ILE A 34 -0.63 11.69 -12.08
CA ILE A 34 -1.36 10.70 -11.28
C ILE A 34 -2.41 10.04 -12.14
N PHE A 35 -2.38 8.72 -12.18
CA PHE A 35 -3.41 7.90 -12.79
C PHE A 35 -4.23 7.22 -11.68
N LYS A 36 -5.46 7.70 -11.49
CA LYS A 36 -6.39 7.13 -10.52
C LYS A 36 -6.99 5.84 -11.10
N PRO A 37 -7.17 4.79 -10.27
CA PRO A 37 -7.98 3.65 -10.69
C PRO A 37 -9.40 4.12 -11.03
N ASP A 38 -10.00 3.51 -12.04
CA ASP A 38 -11.40 3.77 -12.38
C ASP A 38 -12.29 3.04 -11.35
N PRO A 39 -13.04 3.77 -10.51
CA PRO A 39 -13.88 3.15 -9.49
C PRO A 39 -15.03 2.31 -10.06
N PHE A 40 -15.34 2.49 -11.36
CA PHE A 40 -16.43 1.77 -12.05
C PHE A 40 -15.91 0.62 -12.92
N ARG A 41 -14.60 0.40 -13.00
CA ARG A 41 -14.02 -0.69 -13.76
C ARG A 41 -14.05 -1.97 -12.94
N VAL A 42 -15.10 -2.73 -13.13
CA VAL A 42 -15.36 -4.02 -12.48
C VAL A 42 -14.39 -5.09 -13.02
N GLU A 43 -13.16 -5.13 -12.52
CA GLU A 43 -12.28 -6.31 -12.64
C GLU A 43 -12.24 -7.12 -11.32
N SER A 44 -12.84 -6.59 -10.26
CA SER A 44 -13.05 -7.28 -8.99
C SER A 44 -14.45 -7.00 -8.49
N ASP A 45 -15.09 -7.97 -7.84
CA ASP A 45 -16.43 -7.85 -7.26
C ASP A 45 -16.55 -6.81 -6.13
N GLU A 46 -15.52 -6.01 -5.90
CA GLU A 46 -15.46 -4.99 -4.86
C GLU A 46 -15.30 -3.59 -5.46
N GLU A 47 -16.33 -2.78 -5.23
CA GLU A 47 -16.33 -1.35 -5.58
C GLU A 47 -15.32 -0.60 -4.69
N GLU A 48 -14.23 -0.09 -5.29
CA GLU A 48 -13.28 0.75 -4.56
C GLU A 48 -13.93 2.08 -4.16
N ASN A 49 -13.86 2.44 -2.86
CA ASN A 49 -14.42 3.68 -2.33
C ASN A 49 -13.78 4.92 -2.99
N PRO A 50 -14.54 5.72 -3.79
CA PRO A 50 -13.98 6.86 -4.53
C PRO A 50 -13.35 7.94 -3.62
N ILE A 51 -13.82 8.05 -2.38
CA ILE A 51 -13.26 9.00 -1.41
C ILE A 51 -11.87 8.57 -0.98
N ARG A 52 -11.65 7.27 -0.74
CA ARG A 52 -10.32 6.70 -0.43
C ARG A 52 -9.36 6.89 -1.59
N ILE A 53 -9.81 6.61 -2.82
CA ILE A 53 -9.03 6.85 -4.05
C ILE A 53 -8.57 8.31 -4.12
N ASN A 54 -9.46 9.25 -3.88
CA ASN A 54 -9.11 10.67 -3.93
C ASN A 54 -8.15 11.09 -2.81
N ARG A 55 -8.26 10.50 -1.60
CA ARG A 55 -7.30 10.76 -0.51
C ARG A 55 -5.90 10.29 -0.86
N ILE A 56 -5.78 9.07 -1.38
CA ILE A 56 -4.47 8.51 -1.80
C ILE A 56 -3.89 9.35 -2.93
N ALA A 57 -4.68 9.73 -3.93
CA ALA A 57 -4.22 10.56 -5.03
C ALA A 57 -3.68 11.91 -4.55
N ARG A 58 -4.37 12.57 -3.61
CA ARG A 58 -3.89 13.83 -3.00
C ARG A 58 -2.60 13.62 -2.21
N ALA A 59 -2.53 12.55 -1.40
CA ALA A 59 -1.35 12.22 -0.62
C ALA A 59 -0.14 11.96 -1.53
N LEU A 60 -0.30 11.19 -2.61
CA LEU A 60 0.74 10.93 -3.60
C LEU A 60 1.20 12.22 -4.28
N SER A 61 0.26 13.04 -4.76
CA SER A 61 0.59 14.32 -5.40
C SER A 61 1.38 15.23 -4.46
N SER A 62 0.90 15.44 -3.23
CA SER A 62 1.59 16.28 -2.24
C SER A 62 2.98 15.77 -1.90
N SER A 63 3.13 14.48 -1.70
CA SER A 63 4.42 13.88 -1.33
C SER A 63 5.42 13.91 -2.49
N LEU A 64 4.99 13.69 -3.73
CA LEU A 64 5.87 13.77 -4.91
C LEU A 64 6.33 15.20 -5.18
N VAL A 65 5.45 16.19 -4.98
CA VAL A 65 5.84 17.61 -5.05
C VAL A 65 6.86 17.97 -3.96
N GLN A 66 6.70 17.45 -2.74
CA GLN A 66 7.70 17.62 -1.67
C GLN A 66 9.05 16.97 -2.01
N LEU A 67 9.07 15.92 -2.82
CA LEU A 67 10.28 15.28 -3.35
C LEU A 67 10.90 16.07 -4.54
N GLY A 68 10.30 17.18 -4.95
CA GLY A 68 10.82 18.05 -5.99
C GLY A 68 10.37 17.71 -7.41
N LEU A 69 9.33 16.88 -7.57
CA LEU A 69 8.73 16.62 -8.88
C LEU A 69 7.55 17.56 -9.12
N ASP A 70 7.38 18.03 -10.35
CA ASP A 70 6.23 18.86 -10.75
C ASP A 70 5.07 17.98 -11.24
N GLN A 71 3.84 18.31 -10.86
CA GLN A 71 2.68 17.63 -11.41
C GLN A 71 2.34 18.18 -12.79
N ASN A 72 2.37 17.29 -13.81
CA ASN A 72 2.17 17.64 -15.20
C ASN A 72 1.43 16.53 -15.94
N ASP A 73 0.25 16.82 -16.48
CA ASP A 73 -0.58 15.83 -17.17
C ASP A 73 0.05 15.28 -18.46
N GLN A 74 1.08 15.96 -18.99
CA GLN A 74 1.85 15.52 -20.16
C GLN A 74 3.12 14.72 -19.78
N SER A 75 3.38 14.51 -18.49
CA SER A 75 4.54 13.77 -18.04
C SER A 75 4.56 12.34 -18.59
N PRO A 76 5.71 11.84 -19.07
CA PRO A 76 5.86 10.44 -19.41
C PRO A 76 5.85 9.53 -18.18
N LEU A 77 6.12 10.07 -16.98
CA LEU A 77 6.08 9.31 -15.74
C LEU A 77 4.65 9.26 -15.19
N LYS A 78 4.02 8.11 -15.32
CA LYS A 78 2.69 7.82 -14.82
C LYS A 78 2.75 7.13 -13.47
N VAL A 79 2.22 7.77 -12.44
CA VAL A 79 2.12 7.21 -11.10
C VAL A 79 0.70 6.68 -10.89
N SER A 80 0.58 5.37 -10.74
CA SER A 80 -0.68 4.68 -10.46
C SER A 80 -0.63 3.98 -9.12
N PHE A 81 -1.81 3.73 -8.55
CA PHE A 81 -1.94 3.01 -7.28
C PHE A 81 -3.16 2.10 -7.29
N SER A 82 -3.17 1.12 -6.41
CA SER A 82 -4.34 0.27 -6.16
C SER A 82 -4.37 -0.16 -4.70
N VAL A 83 -5.57 -0.28 -4.16
CA VAL A 83 -5.82 -0.91 -2.86
C VAL A 83 -6.42 -2.28 -3.15
N LYS A 84 -5.83 -3.33 -2.60
CA LYS A 84 -6.35 -4.69 -2.73
C LYS A 84 -6.59 -5.27 -1.37
N GLU A 85 -7.79 -5.80 -1.17
CA GLU A 85 -8.12 -6.63 -0.04
C GLU A 85 -7.72 -8.08 -0.33
N LYS A 86 -7.01 -8.70 0.60
CA LYS A 86 -6.68 -10.12 0.52
C LYS A 86 -7.37 -10.84 1.65
N GLU A 87 -8.35 -11.66 1.32
CA GLU A 87 -8.95 -12.56 2.28
C GLU A 87 -7.90 -13.48 2.90
N ARG A 88 -7.96 -13.64 4.22
CA ARG A 88 -7.15 -14.61 4.94
C ARG A 88 -7.89 -15.92 5.04
N TYR A 89 -7.62 -16.83 4.13
CA TYR A 89 -8.01 -18.21 4.31
C TYR A 89 -6.98 -18.89 5.21
N LYS A 90 -7.36 -19.20 6.45
CA LYS A 90 -6.61 -20.15 7.25
C LYS A 90 -6.96 -21.52 6.71
N GLN A 91 -6.08 -22.10 5.89
CA GLN A 91 -6.14 -23.51 5.59
C GLN A 91 -5.84 -24.24 6.91
N ILE A 92 -6.87 -24.56 7.67
CA ILE A 92 -6.76 -25.49 8.79
C ILE A 92 -6.60 -26.85 8.13
N ASN A 93 -5.35 -27.32 8.03
CA ASN A 93 -5.10 -28.75 7.76
C ASN A 93 -5.66 -29.52 8.94
N SER A 94 -6.91 -29.91 8.81
CA SER A 94 -7.68 -30.69 9.81
C SER A 94 -7.28 -32.17 9.85
N SER A 95 -6.07 -32.50 9.39
CA SER A 95 -5.60 -33.93 9.39
C SER A 95 -5.20 -34.45 10.76
N HIS A 96 -5.26 -33.64 11.85
CA HIS A 96 -4.82 -34.07 13.17
C HIS A 96 -5.88 -34.08 14.28
N PHE A 97 -7.16 -33.81 13.96
CA PHE A 97 -8.21 -33.79 14.98
C PHE A 97 -9.38 -34.77 14.73
N PHE A 98 -9.14 -35.90 14.10
CA PHE A 98 -10.15 -36.95 13.94
C PHE A 98 -9.78 -38.23 14.68
N TYR A 99 -9.48 -38.13 15.98
CA TYR A 99 -9.55 -39.30 16.86
C TYR A 99 -10.14 -38.87 18.21
N GLY A 100 -11.39 -39.18 18.39
CA GLY A 100 -12.00 -39.30 19.71
C GLY A 100 -12.99 -38.21 20.11
N TYR A 101 -14.18 -38.70 20.37
CA TYR A 101 -15.32 -38.14 21.10
C TYR A 101 -16.43 -37.52 20.26
N ARG A 102 -17.34 -38.42 19.98
CA ARG A 102 -18.58 -38.22 19.25
C ARG A 102 -19.70 -37.48 20.05
N ASN A 103 -19.42 -36.90 21.21
CA ASN A 103 -20.42 -36.26 22.06
C ASN A 103 -19.86 -35.08 22.87
N ASP A 104 -19.15 -34.13 22.23
CA ASP A 104 -18.79 -32.88 22.89
C ASP A 104 -19.72 -31.77 22.39
N PRO A 105 -20.67 -31.27 23.21
CA PRO A 105 -21.52 -30.13 22.87
C PRO A 105 -20.74 -28.81 22.80
N PHE A 106 -19.46 -28.79 23.14
CA PHE A 106 -18.56 -27.63 23.06
C PHE A 106 -17.58 -27.66 21.89
N SER A 107 -17.83 -28.47 20.85
CA SER A 107 -17.08 -28.30 19.61
C SER A 107 -17.45 -26.96 18.97
N TYR A 108 -16.86 -25.88 19.49
CA TYR A 108 -16.86 -24.59 18.82
C TYR A 108 -16.22 -24.78 17.46
N ARG A 109 -17.05 -24.78 16.43
CA ARG A 109 -16.57 -24.55 15.06
C ARG A 109 -15.97 -23.16 15.05
N PHE A 110 -14.67 -23.06 15.29
CA PHE A 110 -13.92 -21.85 14.97
C PHE A 110 -14.04 -21.67 13.46
N TYR A 111 -15.02 -20.86 13.06
CA TYR A 111 -15.08 -20.40 11.69
C TYR A 111 -13.82 -19.59 11.44
N ALA A 112 -13.10 -19.96 10.38
CA ALA A 112 -11.82 -19.36 9.99
C ALA A 112 -11.92 -17.87 9.58
N ASN A 113 -13.02 -17.20 9.88
CA ASN A 113 -13.33 -15.83 9.48
C ASN A 113 -12.99 -14.77 10.53
N ASP A 114 -12.34 -15.13 11.67
CA ASP A 114 -12.03 -14.18 12.74
C ASP A 114 -10.78 -13.31 12.47
N PHE A 115 -10.14 -13.45 11.32
CA PHE A 115 -9.03 -12.59 10.98
C PHE A 115 -9.47 -11.48 10.03
N PRO A 116 -9.29 -10.21 10.42
CA PRO A 116 -9.61 -9.11 9.52
C PRO A 116 -8.82 -9.26 8.20
N PRO A 117 -9.45 -8.91 7.07
CA PRO A 117 -8.80 -8.98 5.78
C PRO A 117 -7.53 -8.12 5.76
N LEU A 118 -6.58 -8.50 4.91
CA LEU A 118 -5.35 -7.75 4.72
C LEU A 118 -5.50 -6.83 3.54
N ASN A 119 -5.42 -5.53 3.80
CA ASN A 119 -5.35 -4.55 2.75
C ASN A 119 -3.90 -4.26 2.36
N TYR A 120 -3.66 -4.05 1.09
CA TYR A 120 -2.37 -3.66 0.53
C TYR A 120 -2.54 -2.43 -0.34
N LEU A 121 -1.75 -1.40 -0.05
CA LEU A 121 -1.58 -0.27 -0.97
C LEU A 121 -0.36 -0.54 -1.84
N SER A 122 -0.57 -0.57 -3.14
CA SER A 122 0.50 -0.69 -4.14
C SER A 122 0.61 0.62 -4.90
N VAL A 123 1.85 1.09 -5.12
CA VAL A 123 2.18 2.26 -5.93
C VAL A 123 3.13 1.83 -7.03
N LYS A 124 2.84 2.25 -8.28
CA LYS A 124 3.63 1.92 -9.48
C LYS A 124 4.00 3.18 -10.21
N PHE A 125 5.25 3.29 -10.58
CA PHE A 125 5.75 4.30 -11.49
C PHE A 125 5.99 3.65 -12.84
N PHE A 126 5.25 4.08 -13.84
CA PHE A 126 5.31 3.57 -15.20
C PHE A 126 5.87 4.65 -16.11
N ASP A 127 6.93 4.33 -16.84
CA ASP A 127 7.51 5.21 -17.85
C ASP A 127 6.88 4.88 -19.20
N GLU A 128 6.11 5.82 -19.75
CA GLU A 128 5.39 5.63 -21.02
C GLU A 128 6.33 5.61 -22.23
N GLU A 129 7.51 6.25 -22.16
CA GLU A 129 8.50 6.18 -23.24
C GLU A 129 9.20 4.82 -23.29
N LEU A 130 9.42 4.20 -22.13
CA LEU A 130 10.04 2.88 -22.02
C LEU A 130 9.01 1.75 -22.02
N ASP A 131 7.73 2.06 -21.97
CA ASP A 131 6.58 1.13 -21.87
C ASP A 131 6.77 0.07 -20.77
N LYS A 132 7.23 0.50 -19.58
CA LYS A 132 7.47 -0.40 -18.46
C LYS A 132 7.28 0.24 -17.08
N VAL A 133 7.02 -0.60 -16.08
CA VAL A 133 7.09 -0.19 -14.67
C VAL A 133 8.56 -0.05 -14.29
N VAL A 134 8.95 1.13 -13.84
CA VAL A 134 10.33 1.46 -13.46
C VAL A 134 10.57 1.41 -11.95
N TRP A 135 9.50 1.60 -11.16
CA TRP A 135 9.53 1.49 -9.70
C TRP A 135 8.18 1.01 -9.17
N TYR A 136 8.24 0.16 -8.18
CA TYR A 136 7.08 -0.43 -7.54
C TYR A 136 7.26 -0.49 -6.04
N ALA A 137 6.22 -0.14 -5.31
CA ALA A 137 6.17 -0.34 -3.86
C ALA A 137 4.84 -0.96 -3.45
N ASN A 138 4.89 -1.78 -2.41
CA ASN A 138 3.72 -2.40 -1.81
C ASN A 138 3.84 -2.34 -0.29
N MET A 139 2.76 -1.93 0.38
CA MET A 139 2.69 -1.84 1.82
C MET A 139 1.38 -2.43 2.34
N ARG A 140 1.49 -3.22 3.40
CA ARG A 140 0.31 -3.70 4.11
C ARG A 140 -0.25 -2.57 4.97
N ILE A 141 -1.56 -2.35 4.89
CA ILE A 141 -2.29 -1.33 5.62
C ILE A 141 -3.49 -1.93 6.38
N ASN A 142 -4.00 -1.23 7.38
CA ASN A 142 -5.26 -1.57 8.02
C ASN A 142 -6.44 -1.04 7.17
N ALA A 143 -7.58 -1.72 7.22
CA ALA A 143 -8.78 -1.34 6.44
C ALA A 143 -9.21 0.12 6.66
N THR A 144 -9.10 0.62 7.88
CA THR A 144 -9.50 1.98 8.27
C THR A 144 -8.43 3.05 8.06
N SER A 145 -7.20 2.65 7.70
CA SER A 145 -6.07 3.60 7.56
C SER A 145 -6.24 4.63 6.44
N LEU A 146 -7.15 4.36 5.51
CA LEU A 146 -7.45 5.28 4.40
C LEU A 146 -8.74 6.09 4.62
N ASP A 147 -9.36 5.97 5.78
CA ASP A 147 -10.59 6.71 6.11
C ASP A 147 -10.29 8.14 6.57
N ASP A 148 -9.03 8.41 6.92
CA ASP A 148 -8.51 9.71 7.33
C ASP A 148 -7.43 10.22 6.36
N GLN A 149 -7.40 11.54 6.09
CA GLN A 149 -6.42 12.12 5.16
C GLN A 149 -5.01 12.15 5.74
N ASP A 150 -4.87 12.40 7.04
CA ASP A 150 -3.55 12.48 7.67
C ASP A 150 -2.90 11.11 7.74
N LEU A 151 -3.68 10.06 8.03
CA LEU A 151 -3.20 8.67 7.94
C LEU A 151 -2.83 8.29 6.49
N ALA A 152 -3.61 8.70 5.50
CA ALA A 152 -3.27 8.47 4.10
C ALA A 152 -1.96 9.18 3.72
N ASN A 153 -1.73 10.41 4.20
CA ASN A 153 -0.49 11.16 3.99
C ASN A 153 0.71 10.44 4.64
N GLU A 154 0.55 9.96 5.89
CA GLU A 154 1.59 9.20 6.59
C GLU A 154 1.97 7.92 5.83
N ILE A 155 0.97 7.12 5.43
CA ILE A 155 1.17 5.87 4.69
C ILE A 155 1.92 6.12 3.37
N VAL A 156 1.47 7.10 2.60
CA VAL A 156 2.10 7.46 1.32
C VAL A 156 3.52 7.98 1.53
N SER A 157 3.74 8.81 2.55
CA SER A 157 5.07 9.31 2.91
C SER A 157 6.02 8.16 3.26
N GLN A 158 5.56 7.15 3.99
CA GLN A 158 6.37 5.97 4.30
C GLN A 158 6.71 5.13 3.05
N ILE A 159 5.77 4.97 2.13
CA ILE A 159 6.03 4.31 0.85
C ILE A 159 7.09 5.09 0.06
N LEU A 160 6.89 6.40 -0.10
CA LEU A 160 7.77 7.26 -0.90
C LEU A 160 9.11 7.57 -0.21
N SER A 161 9.25 7.33 1.10
CA SER A 161 10.56 7.38 1.78
C SER A 161 11.55 6.36 1.22
N LYS A 162 11.06 5.33 0.51
CA LYS A 162 11.88 4.33 -0.18
C LYS A 162 12.15 4.67 -1.64
N TYR A 163 11.61 5.77 -2.15
CA TYR A 163 11.88 6.24 -3.50
C TYR A 163 13.31 6.81 -3.57
N PRO A 164 14.15 6.39 -4.54
CA PRO A 164 15.58 6.74 -4.57
C PRO A 164 15.89 8.23 -4.79
N GLY A 165 14.90 9.04 -5.15
CA GLY A 165 15.04 10.50 -5.27
C GLY A 165 15.08 11.25 -3.94
N ASN A 166 15.03 10.54 -2.82
CA ASN A 166 14.97 11.11 -1.47
C ASN A 166 16.35 11.18 -0.76
N THR A 167 17.45 11.15 -1.53
CA THR A 167 18.83 11.25 -1.00
C THR A 167 19.47 12.58 -1.32
#